data_9ac897ee345de81ddd4fe9e554f61589
#
_entry.id   9ac897ee345de81ddd4fe9e554f61589
#
_cell.length_a   1.000
_cell.length_b   1.000
_cell.length_c   1.000
_cell.angle_alpha   90.00
_cell.angle_beta   90.00
_cell.angle_gamma   90.00
#
_symmetry.space_group_name_H-M   'P 1'
#
loop_
_entity.id
_entity.type
_entity.pdbx_description
1 polymer ?
#
loop_
_entity_poly.entity_id
_entity_poly.type
_entity_poly.pdbx_seq_one_letter_code
_entity_poly.pdbx_strand_id
1 'polypeptide(L)'
;MTETHALGSNWAGTYMYQAQKLHRPTKIEQVQEIVANTTSVHVLGSRHSFNSIADSVELISLEDLPAAVVVDHEAQTVSLSAGVKYGDLIKTLNHEGVALHNLASLPHISVAGAIATATHGSGVTSGNLATAVAKLEMVQSSGEIFAISRGEPDFDGMVVGLGALGVVTRITLDVQPAYQVEQRVFRGLRWKALSDHFDEITSCGYSVSIFTRWGEMDNQVWIKSRTDETDWAEGDLFGAVAATVDLNPIIERDAIACTPQLGRPGLWSDRLPHFRMDSIPSSGQEIQSEYLIARRYALEAMEAVRALADEIQPILQMSEIRRVAADRLWMSMNYEQDSVAIHFTWKREPEAVQKMVVQIENALTPFKARPHWGKVFHTDVATIAALYTRHADFVRLVGRLDPRGAFRNLWLRTYVLGS
;
A
#
# COMPACT_ATOMS: atom_id res chain seq x y z
N MET A 1 0.55 34.44 20.62
CA MET A 1 1.30 34.19 19.36
C MET A 1 1.39 32.68 19.22
N THR A 2 0.52 32.09 18.42
CA THR A 2 0.54 30.64 18.11
C THR A 2 1.73 30.40 17.18
N GLU A 3 2.73 29.70 17.66
CA GLU A 3 3.82 29.21 16.81
C GLU A 3 3.22 28.31 15.72
N THR A 4 3.21 28.82 14.50
CA THR A 4 3.01 27.99 13.31
C THR A 4 4.25 27.12 13.14
N HIS A 5 4.32 26.02 13.88
CA HIS A 5 5.29 24.97 13.59
C HIS A 5 4.96 24.46 12.18
N ALA A 6 5.89 24.63 11.26
CA ALA A 6 5.78 24.03 9.94
C ALA A 6 5.48 22.52 10.13
N LEU A 7 4.35 22.05 9.58
CA LEU A 7 3.87 20.66 9.77
C LEU A 7 4.82 19.63 9.17
N GLY A 8 5.87 20.08 8.48
CA GLY A 8 6.88 19.26 7.85
C GLY A 8 6.40 18.66 6.52
N SER A 9 7.18 17.71 6.04
CA SER A 9 6.95 17.04 4.78
C SER A 9 6.40 15.61 4.99
N ASN A 10 6.03 14.99 3.88
CA ASN A 10 5.89 13.54 3.82
C ASN A 10 7.25 12.86 4.11
N TRP A 11 7.22 11.53 4.31
CA TRP A 11 8.40 10.72 4.63
C TRP A 11 9.56 10.92 3.64
N ALA A 12 9.28 11.03 2.35
CA ALA A 12 10.29 11.21 1.30
C ALA A 12 10.74 12.67 1.10
N GLY A 13 10.14 13.63 1.83
CA GLY A 13 10.45 15.06 1.68
C GLY A 13 10.05 15.64 0.31
N THR A 14 9.15 14.99 -0.41
CA THR A 14 8.71 15.38 -1.77
C THR A 14 7.39 16.14 -1.78
N TYR A 15 6.68 16.16 -0.64
CA TYR A 15 5.45 16.91 -0.44
C TYR A 15 5.48 17.64 0.90
N MET A 16 5.18 18.96 0.91
CA MET A 16 5.06 19.78 2.11
C MET A 16 3.59 19.99 2.45
N TYR A 17 3.17 19.60 3.66
CA TYR A 17 1.79 19.80 4.12
C TYR A 17 1.46 21.27 4.24
N GLN A 18 0.28 21.66 3.73
CA GLN A 18 -0.19 23.05 3.68
C GLN A 18 -1.17 23.38 4.82
N ALA A 19 -1.49 22.40 5.65
CA ALA A 19 -2.42 22.58 6.76
C ALA A 19 -1.99 23.72 7.69
N GLN A 20 -2.98 24.42 8.23
CA GLN A 20 -2.78 25.55 9.15
C GLN A 20 -2.64 25.07 10.59
N LYS A 21 -3.15 23.87 10.91
CA LYS A 21 -3.18 23.32 12.26
C LYS A 21 -3.10 21.79 12.26
N LEU A 22 -2.37 21.26 13.24
CA LEU A 22 -2.34 19.84 13.55
C LEU A 22 -2.89 19.62 14.96
N HIS A 23 -4.00 18.88 15.03
CA HIS A 23 -4.57 18.43 16.28
C HIS A 23 -3.92 17.10 16.69
N ARG A 24 -3.65 16.96 17.99
CA ARG A 24 -3.06 15.75 18.59
C ARG A 24 -3.93 15.31 19.79
N PRO A 25 -5.12 14.74 19.53
CA PRO A 25 -6.02 14.29 20.60
C PRO A 25 -5.41 13.09 21.35
N THR A 26 -5.63 13.07 22.66
CA THR A 26 -5.23 11.98 23.57
C THR A 26 -6.42 11.12 24.01
N LYS A 27 -7.64 11.50 23.60
CA LYS A 27 -8.91 10.81 23.90
C LYS A 27 -9.86 10.89 22.73
N ILE A 28 -10.76 9.92 22.60
CA ILE A 28 -11.76 9.85 21.52
C ILE A 28 -12.72 11.03 21.56
N GLU A 29 -13.12 11.49 22.76
CA GLU A 29 -14.01 12.65 22.92
C GLU A 29 -13.42 13.92 22.30
N GLN A 30 -12.10 14.08 22.36
CA GLN A 30 -11.42 15.20 21.70
C GLN A 30 -11.46 15.07 20.16
N VAL A 31 -11.38 13.83 19.62
CA VAL A 31 -11.57 13.60 18.18
C VAL A 31 -12.98 14.01 17.77
N GLN A 32 -13.99 13.60 18.52
CA GLN A 32 -15.40 13.95 18.29
C GLN A 32 -15.59 15.49 18.30
N GLU A 33 -15.04 16.17 19.30
CA GLU A 33 -15.13 17.64 19.43
C GLU A 33 -14.43 18.35 18.25
N ILE A 34 -13.22 17.93 17.89
CA ILE A 34 -12.48 18.49 16.75
C ILE A 34 -13.28 18.33 15.46
N VAL A 35 -13.76 17.11 15.17
CA VAL A 35 -14.52 16.83 13.95
C VAL A 35 -15.82 17.63 13.91
N ALA A 36 -16.57 17.69 15.01
CA ALA A 36 -17.84 18.41 15.08
C ALA A 36 -17.69 19.92 14.84
N ASN A 37 -16.55 20.51 15.25
CA ASN A 37 -16.32 21.95 15.23
C ASN A 37 -15.45 22.43 14.04
N THR A 38 -14.86 21.51 13.25
CA THR A 38 -13.99 21.87 12.14
C THR A 38 -14.72 21.75 10.81
N THR A 39 -14.48 22.68 9.89
CA THR A 39 -15.13 22.70 8.58
C THR A 39 -14.37 21.93 7.51
N SER A 40 -13.06 21.74 7.69
CA SER A 40 -12.21 21.01 6.74
C SER A 40 -11.05 20.36 7.50
N VAL A 41 -11.14 19.06 7.70
CA VAL A 41 -10.18 18.28 8.49
C VAL A 41 -9.90 16.94 7.82
N HIS A 42 -8.65 16.46 7.92
CA HIS A 42 -8.27 15.14 7.44
C HIS A 42 -7.31 14.46 8.40
N VAL A 43 -7.24 13.11 8.34
CA VAL A 43 -6.34 12.36 9.22
C VAL A 43 -4.95 12.28 8.60
N LEU A 44 -3.94 12.67 9.36
CA LEU A 44 -2.54 12.50 9.02
C LEU A 44 -2.01 11.24 9.71
N GLY A 45 -1.74 10.20 8.91
CA GLY A 45 -1.09 8.98 9.39
C GLY A 45 0.44 9.10 9.42
N SER A 46 1.14 8.03 9.06
CA SER A 46 2.61 7.93 9.06
C SER A 46 3.32 8.69 7.92
N ARG A 47 2.61 9.51 7.15
CA ARG A 47 3.13 10.40 6.10
C ARG A 47 3.83 9.69 4.92
N HIS A 48 3.45 8.44 4.61
CA HIS A 48 4.08 7.65 3.55
C HIS A 48 3.45 7.83 2.15
N SER A 49 2.44 8.68 1.99
CA SER A 49 1.91 9.03 0.68
C SER A 49 2.81 10.02 -0.05
N PHE A 50 2.92 9.89 -1.38
CA PHE A 50 3.73 10.74 -2.25
C PHE A 50 2.93 11.88 -2.89
N ASN A 51 1.68 12.06 -2.48
CA ASN A 51 0.77 13.10 -2.95
C ASN A 51 0.04 13.75 -1.77
N SER A 52 -0.91 14.64 -2.07
CA SER A 52 -1.64 15.43 -1.08
C SER A 52 -2.89 14.74 -0.50
N ILE A 53 -3.06 13.43 -0.65
CA ILE A 53 -4.26 12.71 -0.20
C ILE A 53 -4.60 12.95 1.28
N ALA A 54 -3.58 13.10 2.14
CA ALA A 54 -3.77 13.32 3.58
C ALA A 54 -3.81 14.80 3.98
N ASP A 55 -3.62 15.75 3.03
CA ASP A 55 -3.55 17.17 3.36
C ASP A 55 -4.95 17.83 3.41
N SER A 56 -5.11 18.83 4.28
CA SER A 56 -6.35 19.58 4.46
C SER A 56 -6.05 20.90 5.16
N VAL A 57 -7.07 21.74 5.39
CA VAL A 57 -6.93 22.98 6.16
C VAL A 57 -6.48 22.70 7.60
N GLU A 58 -7.08 21.68 8.23
CA GLU A 58 -6.64 21.18 9.53
C GLU A 58 -6.38 19.68 9.44
N LEU A 59 -5.44 19.19 10.23
CA LEU A 59 -5.07 17.78 10.31
C LEU A 59 -5.29 17.22 11.71
N ILE A 60 -5.60 15.93 11.79
CA ILE A 60 -5.66 15.17 13.05
C ILE A 60 -4.62 14.06 12.98
N SER A 61 -3.69 14.01 13.94
CA SER A 61 -2.83 12.84 14.17
C SER A 61 -3.37 12.05 15.35
N LEU A 62 -3.56 10.74 15.15
CA LEU A 62 -4.03 9.84 16.19
C LEU A 62 -2.88 9.11 16.93
N GLU A 63 -1.64 9.55 16.73
CA GLU A 63 -0.46 8.93 17.34
C GLU A 63 -0.44 9.02 18.86
N ASP A 64 -1.08 10.06 19.45
CA ASP A 64 -1.14 10.28 20.90
C ASP A 64 -2.36 9.62 21.57
N LEU A 65 -3.24 8.97 20.80
CA LEU A 65 -4.27 8.12 21.39
C LEU A 65 -3.62 6.89 22.04
N PRO A 66 -4.20 6.37 23.15
CA PRO A 66 -3.71 5.15 23.76
C PRO A 66 -3.59 4.01 22.73
N ALA A 67 -2.40 3.47 22.56
CA ALA A 67 -2.10 2.38 21.64
C ALA A 67 -2.66 1.06 22.21
N ALA A 68 -3.97 0.83 22.06
CA ALA A 68 -4.60 -0.43 22.45
C ALA A 68 -4.48 -1.42 21.29
N VAL A 69 -3.94 -2.61 21.58
CA VAL A 69 -3.93 -3.78 20.68
C VAL A 69 -4.41 -4.97 21.48
N VAL A 70 -5.53 -5.58 21.06
CA VAL A 70 -6.18 -6.69 21.77
C VAL A 70 -6.42 -7.82 20.78
N VAL A 71 -5.83 -8.97 21.03
CA VAL A 71 -6.05 -10.20 20.26
C VAL A 71 -7.21 -10.98 20.86
N ASP A 72 -8.12 -11.40 20.01
CA ASP A 72 -9.19 -12.35 20.32
C ASP A 72 -8.90 -13.67 19.60
N HIS A 73 -8.39 -14.65 20.33
CA HIS A 73 -8.03 -15.95 19.80
C HIS A 73 -9.25 -16.80 19.37
N GLU A 74 -10.42 -16.60 20.02
CA GLU A 74 -11.64 -17.32 19.66
C GLU A 74 -12.21 -16.80 18.33
N ALA A 75 -12.28 -15.47 18.19
CA ALA A 75 -12.73 -14.83 16.95
C ALA A 75 -11.66 -14.81 15.85
N GLN A 76 -10.42 -15.18 16.18
CA GLN A 76 -9.25 -15.03 15.30
C GLN A 76 -9.09 -13.62 14.73
N THR A 77 -9.18 -12.61 15.60
CA THR A 77 -9.07 -11.21 15.24
C THR A 77 -8.11 -10.45 16.15
N VAL A 78 -7.64 -9.29 15.67
CA VAL A 78 -6.97 -8.29 16.48
C VAL A 78 -7.67 -6.94 16.32
N SER A 79 -8.03 -6.31 17.44
CA SER A 79 -8.57 -4.95 17.48
C SER A 79 -7.47 -3.98 17.91
N LEU A 80 -7.32 -2.87 17.17
CA LEU A 80 -6.27 -1.89 17.43
C LEU A 80 -6.75 -0.45 17.26
N SER A 81 -6.11 0.48 17.99
CA SER A 81 -6.28 1.91 17.79
C SER A 81 -5.70 2.34 16.44
N ALA A 82 -6.36 3.25 15.72
CA ALA A 82 -5.99 3.65 14.37
C ALA A 82 -4.62 4.38 14.25
N GLY A 83 -4.08 4.89 15.36
CA GLY A 83 -2.72 5.46 15.42
C GLY A 83 -1.58 4.43 15.35
N VAL A 84 -1.88 3.13 15.49
CA VAL A 84 -0.87 2.06 15.54
C VAL A 84 -0.23 1.85 14.16
N LYS A 85 1.10 1.64 14.16
CA LYS A 85 1.89 1.27 12.98
C LYS A 85 2.04 -0.25 12.90
N TYR A 86 2.24 -0.80 11.69
CA TYR A 86 2.45 -2.25 11.51
C TYR A 86 3.60 -2.78 12.36
N GLY A 87 4.71 -2.03 12.47
CA GLY A 87 5.85 -2.45 13.27
C GLY A 87 5.55 -2.63 14.76
N ASP A 88 4.62 -1.85 15.31
CA ASP A 88 4.20 -2.00 16.72
C ASP A 88 3.13 -3.09 16.86
N LEU A 89 2.20 -3.19 15.92
CA LEU A 89 1.22 -4.28 15.84
C LEU A 89 1.92 -5.64 15.79
N ILE A 90 2.93 -5.81 14.95
CA ILE A 90 3.70 -7.05 14.76
C ILE A 90 4.29 -7.56 16.08
N LYS A 91 4.78 -6.68 16.96
CA LYS A 91 5.34 -7.07 18.27
C LYS A 91 4.30 -7.81 19.11
N THR A 92 3.08 -7.28 19.17
CA THR A 92 1.97 -7.92 19.89
C THR A 92 1.55 -9.23 19.20
N LEU A 93 1.40 -9.24 17.87
CA LEU A 93 0.98 -10.45 17.15
C LEU A 93 1.99 -11.59 17.32
N ASN A 94 3.30 -11.31 17.25
CA ASN A 94 4.32 -12.31 17.48
C ASN A 94 4.31 -12.83 18.92
N HIS A 95 4.07 -11.96 19.92
CA HIS A 95 3.94 -12.36 21.31
C HIS A 95 2.75 -13.31 21.53
N GLU A 96 1.63 -12.99 20.89
CA GLU A 96 0.38 -13.76 20.97
C GLU A 96 0.36 -15.01 20.04
N GLY A 97 1.40 -15.26 19.28
CA GLY A 97 1.50 -16.42 18.40
C GLY A 97 0.55 -16.37 17.18
N VAL A 98 0.19 -15.17 16.73
CA VAL A 98 -0.69 -14.96 15.58
C VAL A 98 -0.03 -14.09 14.51
N ALA A 99 -0.56 -14.09 13.29
CA ALA A 99 -0.02 -13.41 12.12
C ALA A 99 -1.11 -12.78 11.26
N LEU A 100 -0.75 -11.76 10.50
CA LEU A 100 -1.54 -11.29 9.37
C LEU A 100 -1.28 -12.17 8.13
N HIS A 101 -2.19 -12.12 7.15
CA HIS A 101 -2.03 -12.84 5.90
C HIS A 101 -0.89 -12.28 5.03
N ASN A 102 -0.60 -10.98 5.12
CA ASN A 102 0.46 -10.35 4.34
C ASN A 102 0.94 -9.05 5.00
N LEU A 103 2.02 -8.48 4.48
CA LEU A 103 2.58 -7.18 4.87
C LEU A 103 3.03 -6.39 3.64
N ALA A 104 3.06 -5.07 3.77
CA ALA A 104 3.72 -4.20 2.80
C ALA A 104 5.25 -4.32 2.89
N SER A 105 5.94 -3.79 1.89
CA SER A 105 7.42 -3.76 1.84
C SER A 105 8.05 -3.03 3.02
N LEU A 106 7.32 -2.08 3.64
CA LEU A 106 7.75 -1.25 4.76
C LEU A 106 6.83 -1.43 5.98
N PRO A 107 7.32 -1.90 7.14
CA PRO A 107 6.51 -2.05 8.35
C PRO A 107 6.29 -0.73 9.12
N HIS A 108 6.88 0.37 8.69
CA HIS A 108 6.82 1.70 9.36
C HIS A 108 5.49 2.44 9.15
N ILE A 109 4.65 1.97 8.24
CA ILE A 109 3.39 2.63 7.87
C ILE A 109 2.29 2.41 8.91
N SER A 110 1.39 3.39 9.05
CA SER A 110 0.19 3.23 9.89
C SER A 110 -0.79 2.23 9.29
N VAL A 111 -1.40 1.40 10.14
CA VAL A 111 -2.38 0.40 9.71
C VAL A 111 -3.57 1.08 9.03
N ALA A 112 -4.15 2.10 9.66
CA ALA A 112 -5.30 2.83 9.11
C ALA A 112 -5.00 3.48 7.76
N GLY A 113 -3.82 4.10 7.61
CA GLY A 113 -3.42 4.73 6.34
C GLY A 113 -3.24 3.71 5.21
N ALA A 114 -2.63 2.57 5.49
CA ALA A 114 -2.46 1.50 4.51
C ALA A 114 -3.80 0.90 4.05
N ILE A 115 -4.73 0.69 4.99
CA ILE A 115 -6.09 0.20 4.70
C ILE A 115 -6.84 1.22 3.84
N ALA A 116 -6.83 2.50 4.23
CA ALA A 116 -7.55 3.56 3.53
C ALA A 116 -7.12 3.74 2.06
N THR A 117 -5.92 3.31 1.68
CA THR A 117 -5.36 3.43 0.33
C THR A 117 -5.15 2.08 -0.37
N ALA A 118 -5.72 0.99 0.16
CA ALA A 118 -5.57 -0.37 -0.36
C ALA A 118 -4.10 -0.78 -0.61
N THR A 119 -3.19 -0.40 0.30
CA THR A 119 -1.79 -0.83 0.26
C THR A 119 -1.71 -2.36 0.30
N HIS A 120 -0.75 -2.93 -0.44
CA HIS A 120 -0.68 -4.37 -0.63
C HIS A 120 0.75 -4.92 -0.49
N GLY A 121 0.83 -6.22 -0.27
CA GLY A 121 2.04 -7.02 -0.43
C GLY A 121 2.09 -7.67 -1.81
N SER A 122 2.50 -8.93 -1.86
CA SER A 122 2.50 -9.75 -3.07
C SER A 122 1.91 -11.13 -2.76
N GLY A 123 1.29 -11.77 -3.76
CA GLY A 123 0.80 -13.15 -3.69
C GLY A 123 -0.44 -13.37 -4.57
N VAL A 124 -0.48 -14.49 -5.25
CA VAL A 124 -1.60 -14.83 -6.17
C VAL A 124 -2.92 -15.11 -5.43
N THR A 125 -2.84 -15.47 -4.16
CA THR A 125 -3.99 -15.72 -3.28
C THR A 125 -4.18 -14.64 -2.23
N SER A 126 -3.25 -13.68 -2.14
CA SER A 126 -3.28 -12.61 -1.16
C SER A 126 -3.86 -11.34 -1.75
N GLY A 127 -4.96 -10.85 -1.17
CA GLY A 127 -5.51 -9.52 -1.46
C GLY A 127 -4.65 -8.41 -0.85
N ASN A 128 -5.06 -7.15 -1.06
CA ASN A 128 -4.42 -6.04 -0.36
C ASN A 128 -4.66 -6.11 1.16
N LEU A 129 -3.94 -5.30 1.94
CA LEU A 129 -3.98 -5.38 3.41
C LEU A 129 -5.36 -5.05 4.00
N ALA A 130 -6.18 -4.29 3.27
CA ALA A 130 -7.52 -3.93 3.68
C ALA A 130 -8.51 -5.11 3.65
N THR A 131 -8.21 -6.19 2.93
CA THR A 131 -9.05 -7.40 2.91
C THR A 131 -9.13 -8.11 4.25
N ALA A 132 -8.16 -7.91 5.14
CA ALA A 132 -8.18 -8.42 6.50
C ALA A 132 -9.15 -7.68 7.44
N VAL A 133 -9.72 -6.53 7.04
CA VAL A 133 -10.60 -5.76 7.91
C VAL A 133 -11.89 -6.52 8.17
N ALA A 134 -12.18 -6.77 9.46
CA ALA A 134 -13.42 -7.37 9.93
C ALA A 134 -14.40 -6.32 10.47
N LYS A 135 -13.88 -5.22 11.06
CA LYS A 135 -14.71 -4.14 11.64
C LYS A 135 -13.97 -2.82 11.63
N LEU A 136 -14.70 -1.73 11.45
CA LEU A 136 -14.22 -0.36 11.61
C LEU A 136 -15.08 0.37 12.66
N GLU A 137 -14.44 1.22 13.44
CA GLU A 137 -15.09 2.24 14.25
C GLU A 137 -14.54 3.61 13.83
N MET A 138 -15.41 4.59 13.64
CA MET A 138 -15.03 5.91 13.15
C MET A 138 -15.88 7.01 13.75
N VAL A 139 -15.34 8.22 13.77
CA VAL A 139 -16.08 9.46 14.09
C VAL A 139 -16.55 10.07 12.77
N GLN A 140 -17.85 10.21 12.61
CA GLN A 140 -18.51 10.84 11.47
C GLN A 140 -18.41 12.37 11.53
N SER A 141 -18.77 13.05 10.44
CA SER A 141 -18.73 14.53 10.36
C SER A 141 -19.62 15.23 11.41
N SER A 142 -20.62 14.55 11.97
CA SER A 142 -21.42 15.02 13.12
C SER A 142 -20.66 15.02 14.46
N GLY A 143 -19.53 14.32 14.55
CA GLY A 143 -18.83 14.01 15.81
C GLY A 143 -19.33 12.74 16.50
N GLU A 144 -20.33 12.06 15.95
CA GLU A 144 -20.85 10.80 16.49
C GLU A 144 -19.95 9.61 16.12
N ILE A 145 -19.88 8.64 17.02
CA ILE A 145 -19.17 7.37 16.76
C ILE A 145 -20.10 6.45 15.97
N PHE A 146 -19.57 5.87 14.92
CA PHE A 146 -20.23 4.87 14.10
C PHE A 146 -19.33 3.64 13.98
N ALA A 147 -19.91 2.45 14.03
CA ALA A 147 -19.21 1.19 13.82
C ALA A 147 -19.89 0.37 12.73
N ILE A 148 -19.08 -0.35 11.93
CA ILE A 148 -19.56 -1.23 10.87
C ILE A 148 -18.71 -2.49 10.81
N SER A 149 -19.35 -3.63 10.58
CA SER A 149 -18.71 -4.94 10.51
C SER A 149 -18.87 -5.55 9.12
N ARG A 150 -17.98 -6.45 8.76
CA ARG A 150 -18.03 -7.22 7.52
C ARG A 150 -19.40 -7.90 7.38
N GLY A 151 -19.99 -7.81 6.19
CA GLY A 151 -21.30 -8.33 5.87
C GLY A 151 -22.45 -7.33 6.06
N GLU A 152 -22.21 -6.20 6.72
CA GLU A 152 -23.20 -5.13 6.78
C GLU A 152 -23.23 -4.32 5.49
N PRO A 153 -24.38 -3.71 5.14
CA PRO A 153 -24.49 -2.83 3.98
C PRO A 153 -23.44 -1.71 4.00
N ASP A 154 -22.84 -1.43 2.85
CA ASP A 154 -21.78 -0.41 2.65
C ASP A 154 -20.41 -0.72 3.26
N PHE A 155 -20.22 -1.80 4.02
CA PHE A 155 -18.93 -2.16 4.59
C PHE A 155 -17.82 -2.16 3.52
N ASP A 156 -18.06 -2.85 2.39
CA ASP A 156 -17.10 -2.93 1.29
C ASP A 156 -16.75 -1.56 0.69
N GLY A 157 -17.64 -0.58 0.81
CA GLY A 157 -17.41 0.81 0.41
C GLY A 157 -16.65 1.64 1.45
N MET A 158 -16.67 1.22 2.72
CA MET A 158 -16.11 2.00 3.83
C MET A 158 -14.64 1.67 4.12
N VAL A 159 -14.20 0.46 3.81
CA VAL A 159 -12.85 -0.01 4.18
C VAL A 159 -11.76 0.77 3.47
N VAL A 160 -11.81 0.86 2.12
CA VAL A 160 -10.90 1.70 1.34
C VAL A 160 -11.53 3.09 1.20
N GLY A 161 -11.59 3.81 2.32
CA GLY A 161 -12.37 5.05 2.43
C GLY A 161 -11.64 6.31 2.01
N LEU A 162 -10.35 6.25 1.64
CA LEU A 162 -9.51 7.38 1.19
C LEU A 162 -9.52 8.59 2.14
N GLY A 163 -9.95 8.39 3.40
CA GLY A 163 -10.13 9.44 4.39
C GLY A 163 -11.40 10.29 4.20
N ALA A 164 -12.29 9.95 3.25
CA ALA A 164 -13.46 10.74 2.88
C ALA A 164 -14.71 10.50 3.75
N LEU A 165 -14.72 9.47 4.59
CA LEU A 165 -15.94 8.96 5.23
C LEU A 165 -16.01 9.24 6.73
N GLY A 166 -14.91 9.64 7.34
CA GLY A 166 -14.79 9.87 8.78
C GLY A 166 -13.37 9.63 9.28
N VAL A 167 -13.17 9.88 10.55
CA VAL A 167 -11.91 9.58 11.26
C VAL A 167 -12.01 8.18 11.84
N VAL A 168 -11.34 7.21 11.23
CA VAL A 168 -11.23 5.84 11.77
C VAL A 168 -10.47 5.90 13.09
N THR A 169 -11.07 5.36 14.16
CA THR A 169 -10.51 5.37 15.52
C THR A 169 -10.08 4.00 15.99
N ARG A 170 -10.75 2.94 15.50
CA ARG A 170 -10.45 1.54 15.81
C ARG A 170 -10.64 0.66 14.59
N ILE A 171 -9.78 -0.32 14.46
CA ILE A 171 -9.80 -1.31 13.38
C ILE A 171 -9.74 -2.70 13.99
N THR A 172 -10.54 -3.63 13.47
CA THR A 172 -10.41 -5.06 13.77
C THR A 172 -9.98 -5.79 12.50
N LEU A 173 -8.89 -6.55 12.59
CA LEU A 173 -8.33 -7.33 11.50
C LEU A 173 -8.43 -8.82 11.78
N ASP A 174 -8.64 -9.64 10.75
CA ASP A 174 -8.46 -11.08 10.83
C ASP A 174 -6.99 -11.40 11.09
N VAL A 175 -6.76 -12.43 11.90
CA VAL A 175 -5.45 -13.03 12.14
C VAL A 175 -5.53 -14.55 11.94
N GLN A 176 -4.38 -15.17 11.76
CA GLN A 176 -4.19 -16.62 11.66
C GLN A 176 -3.07 -17.06 12.60
N PRO A 177 -2.88 -18.34 12.87
CA PRO A 177 -1.72 -18.82 13.61
C PRO A 177 -0.42 -18.33 12.99
N ALA A 178 0.55 -17.95 13.82
CA ALA A 178 1.86 -17.52 13.35
C ALA A 178 2.53 -18.61 12.53
N TYR A 179 3.22 -18.19 11.47
CA TYR A 179 3.93 -19.09 10.55
C TYR A 179 5.35 -18.61 10.29
N GLN A 180 6.17 -19.52 9.80
CA GLN A 180 7.52 -19.17 9.36
C GLN A 180 7.58 -19.06 7.85
N VAL A 181 8.47 -18.18 7.40
CA VAL A 181 8.73 -17.93 5.97
C VAL A 181 10.23 -18.00 5.73
N GLU A 182 10.62 -18.54 4.61
CA GLU A 182 11.97 -18.44 4.06
C GLU A 182 11.95 -17.56 2.80
N GLN A 183 13.04 -16.91 2.49
CA GLN A 183 13.20 -16.07 1.32
C GLN A 183 14.41 -16.50 0.50
N ARG A 184 14.19 -16.70 -0.80
CA ARG A 184 15.24 -16.98 -1.79
C ARG A 184 15.19 -15.92 -2.89
N VAL A 185 16.37 -15.56 -3.40
CA VAL A 185 16.50 -14.58 -4.47
C VAL A 185 17.22 -15.23 -5.64
N PHE A 186 16.67 -15.02 -6.83
CA PHE A 186 17.26 -15.42 -8.11
C PHE A 186 17.57 -14.18 -8.93
N ARG A 187 18.65 -14.23 -9.72
CA ARG A 187 19.09 -13.12 -10.59
C ARG A 187 19.32 -13.57 -12.00
N GLY A 188 19.29 -12.61 -12.93
CA GLY A 188 19.59 -12.87 -14.35
C GLY A 188 18.44 -13.57 -15.06
N LEU A 189 17.19 -13.50 -14.55
CA LEU A 189 16.04 -13.98 -15.30
C LEU A 189 15.92 -13.17 -16.59
N ARG A 190 15.94 -13.86 -17.73
CA ARG A 190 15.77 -13.21 -19.02
C ARG A 190 14.35 -12.71 -19.22
N TRP A 191 14.18 -11.57 -19.85
CA TRP A 191 12.87 -11.02 -20.15
C TRP A 191 11.96 -11.99 -20.91
N LYS A 192 12.52 -12.67 -21.91
CA LYS A 192 11.76 -13.70 -22.63
C LYS A 192 11.27 -14.82 -21.73
N ALA A 193 12.10 -15.32 -20.82
CA ALA A 193 11.70 -16.36 -19.87
C ALA A 193 10.63 -15.85 -18.90
N LEU A 194 10.76 -14.60 -18.44
CA LEU A 194 9.73 -13.95 -17.63
C LEU A 194 8.38 -13.88 -18.37
N SER A 195 8.39 -13.49 -19.65
CA SER A 195 7.16 -13.38 -20.44
C SER A 195 6.53 -14.76 -20.72
N ASP A 196 7.37 -15.75 -21.08
CA ASP A 196 6.89 -17.10 -21.43
C ASP A 196 6.32 -17.86 -20.22
N HIS A 197 6.85 -17.59 -19.01
CA HIS A 197 6.57 -18.32 -17.77
C HIS A 197 6.05 -17.43 -16.63
N PHE A 198 5.40 -16.33 -16.97
CA PHE A 198 4.99 -15.32 -15.99
C PHE A 198 4.13 -15.88 -14.86
N ASP A 199 3.16 -16.74 -15.18
CA ASP A 199 2.28 -17.31 -14.16
C ASP A 199 3.01 -18.30 -13.27
N GLU A 200 3.82 -19.18 -13.85
CA GLU A 200 4.61 -20.15 -13.08
C GLU A 200 5.58 -19.42 -12.13
N ILE A 201 6.27 -18.40 -12.63
CA ILE A 201 7.22 -17.62 -11.82
C ILE A 201 6.48 -16.86 -10.69
N THR A 202 5.37 -16.20 -10.99
CA THR A 202 4.69 -15.37 -10.00
C THR A 202 3.83 -16.15 -9.01
N SER A 203 3.60 -17.46 -9.24
CA SER A 203 2.87 -18.37 -8.36
C SER A 203 3.74 -19.41 -7.66
N CYS A 204 5.08 -19.37 -7.83
CA CYS A 204 5.99 -20.36 -7.27
C CYS A 204 6.31 -20.17 -5.77
N GLY A 205 5.64 -19.29 -5.09
CA GLY A 205 5.78 -19.06 -3.65
C GLY A 205 4.60 -18.31 -3.07
N TYR A 206 4.54 -18.24 -1.76
CA TYR A 206 3.50 -17.51 -1.02
C TYR A 206 3.46 -16.03 -1.39
N SER A 207 4.62 -15.42 -1.58
CA SER A 207 4.76 -14.02 -2.01
C SER A 207 5.96 -13.90 -2.95
N VAL A 208 5.72 -13.46 -4.18
CA VAL A 208 6.76 -13.31 -5.20
C VAL A 208 6.81 -11.87 -5.68
N SER A 209 8.01 -11.31 -5.75
CA SER A 209 8.28 -9.99 -6.33
C SER A 209 9.36 -10.10 -7.39
N ILE A 210 9.14 -9.45 -8.53
CA ILE A 210 10.12 -9.36 -9.61
C ILE A 210 10.63 -7.93 -9.65
N PHE A 211 11.93 -7.76 -9.40
CA PHE A 211 12.60 -6.47 -9.51
C PHE A 211 13.28 -6.35 -10.86
N THR A 212 13.08 -5.22 -11.54
CA THR A 212 13.57 -4.98 -12.90
C THR A 212 13.97 -3.53 -13.11
N ARG A 213 14.88 -3.30 -14.05
CA ARG A 213 15.12 -1.99 -14.65
C ARG A 213 14.69 -1.97 -16.14
N TRP A 214 13.82 -2.90 -16.51
CA TRP A 214 13.26 -3.07 -17.86
C TRP A 214 14.27 -3.53 -18.91
N GLY A 215 15.46 -3.97 -18.49
CA GLY A 215 16.49 -4.56 -19.32
C GLY A 215 16.25 -6.05 -19.60
N GLU A 216 17.09 -6.64 -20.48
CA GLU A 216 16.95 -8.05 -20.87
C GLU A 216 17.30 -9.04 -19.76
N MET A 217 18.29 -8.70 -18.89
CA MET A 217 18.84 -9.63 -17.89
C MET A 217 18.93 -9.04 -16.47
N ASP A 218 18.38 -7.86 -16.23
CA ASP A 218 18.50 -7.15 -14.96
C ASP A 218 17.41 -7.55 -13.97
N ASN A 219 16.77 -8.72 -14.18
CA ASN A 219 15.62 -9.10 -13.38
C ASN A 219 16.06 -9.98 -12.21
N GLN A 220 15.62 -9.60 -11.01
CA GLN A 220 15.71 -10.40 -9.80
C GLN A 220 14.32 -10.95 -9.45
N VAL A 221 14.24 -12.21 -9.03
CA VAL A 221 13.00 -12.81 -8.50
C VAL A 221 13.20 -13.10 -7.03
N TRP A 222 12.37 -12.49 -6.20
CA TRP A 222 12.36 -12.67 -4.76
C TRP A 222 11.18 -13.56 -4.41
N ILE A 223 11.46 -14.78 -3.96
CA ILE A 223 10.46 -15.79 -3.63
C ILE A 223 10.44 -15.96 -2.12
N LYS A 224 9.26 -15.81 -1.53
CA LYS A 224 8.98 -16.02 -0.12
C LYS A 224 8.01 -17.18 0.01
N SER A 225 8.45 -18.23 0.68
CA SER A 225 7.70 -19.48 0.84
C SER A 225 7.41 -19.72 2.31
N ARG A 226 6.19 -20.18 2.63
CA ARG A 226 5.88 -20.66 3.97
C ARG A 226 6.54 -22.01 4.19
N THR A 227 7.09 -22.23 5.37
CA THR A 227 7.78 -23.48 5.69
C THR A 227 6.83 -24.64 5.99
N ASP A 228 5.55 -24.35 6.20
CA ASP A 228 4.47 -25.32 6.43
C ASP A 228 3.66 -25.66 5.16
N GLU A 229 3.99 -25.06 4.03
CA GLU A 229 3.41 -25.33 2.72
C GLU A 229 4.45 -25.98 1.80
N THR A 230 3.99 -26.82 0.88
CA THR A 230 4.87 -27.43 -0.14
C THR A 230 4.97 -26.45 -1.30
N ASP A 231 5.82 -25.46 -1.14
CA ASP A 231 6.13 -24.54 -2.20
C ASP A 231 7.20 -25.10 -3.15
N TRP A 232 7.53 -24.31 -4.15
CA TRP A 232 8.44 -24.61 -5.23
C TRP A 232 9.68 -25.41 -4.77
N ALA A 233 9.83 -26.60 -5.36
CA ALA A 233 10.98 -27.47 -5.09
C ALA A 233 12.27 -26.84 -5.64
N GLU A 234 13.39 -27.08 -4.98
CA GLU A 234 14.72 -26.67 -5.42
C GLU A 234 14.95 -27.04 -6.90
N GLY A 235 14.83 -26.06 -7.79
CA GLY A 235 14.94 -26.26 -9.21
C GLY A 235 15.47 -25.04 -9.95
N ASP A 236 15.63 -25.17 -11.25
CA ASP A 236 15.98 -24.08 -12.14
C ASP A 236 14.78 -23.12 -12.30
N LEU A 237 14.98 -21.85 -11.97
CA LEU A 237 13.96 -20.81 -12.21
C LEU A 237 14.11 -20.25 -13.64
N PHE A 238 13.83 -21.09 -14.65
CA PHE A 238 13.84 -20.70 -16.07
C PHE A 238 15.15 -20.02 -16.51
N GLY A 239 16.29 -20.53 -16.03
CA GLY A 239 17.64 -20.06 -16.33
C GLY A 239 18.11 -18.90 -15.42
N ALA A 240 17.33 -18.48 -14.44
CA ALA A 240 17.79 -17.55 -13.43
C ALA A 240 18.65 -18.28 -12.37
N VAL A 241 19.69 -17.60 -11.87
CA VAL A 241 20.68 -18.20 -10.95
C VAL A 241 20.36 -17.80 -9.52
N ALA A 242 20.30 -18.78 -8.62
CA ALA A 242 20.12 -18.53 -7.19
C ALA A 242 21.25 -17.65 -6.64
N ALA A 243 20.90 -16.64 -5.85
CA ALA A 243 21.86 -15.80 -5.16
C ALA A 243 22.57 -16.58 -4.06
N THR A 244 23.87 -16.38 -3.93
CA THR A 244 24.73 -16.97 -2.88
C THR A 244 25.07 -15.99 -1.76
N VAL A 245 24.63 -14.74 -1.90
CA VAL A 245 24.75 -13.66 -0.91
C VAL A 245 23.42 -12.91 -0.85
N ASP A 246 23.16 -12.22 0.25
CA ASP A 246 21.98 -11.36 0.36
C ASP A 246 22.09 -10.20 -0.66
N LEU A 247 21.01 -9.88 -1.37
CA LEU A 247 20.94 -8.87 -2.42
C LEU A 247 20.01 -7.71 -2.04
N ASN A 248 20.24 -6.55 -2.64
CA ASN A 248 19.33 -5.41 -2.59
C ASN A 248 18.57 -5.32 -3.93
N PRO A 249 17.28 -4.97 -3.96
CA PRO A 249 16.58 -4.74 -5.22
C PRO A 249 17.17 -3.54 -6.01
N ILE A 250 17.77 -2.57 -5.32
CA ILE A 250 18.56 -1.50 -5.95
C ILE A 250 20.00 -1.99 -6.04
N ILE A 251 20.45 -2.34 -7.24
CA ILE A 251 21.71 -3.06 -7.52
C ILE A 251 22.93 -2.35 -6.93
N GLU A 252 22.93 -1.02 -6.88
CA GLU A 252 24.05 -0.21 -6.39
C GLU A 252 24.13 -0.12 -4.85
N ARG A 253 23.19 -0.76 -4.12
CA ARG A 253 23.12 -0.71 -2.65
C ARG A 253 23.49 -2.05 -2.03
N ASP A 254 24.04 -1.99 -0.81
CA ASP A 254 24.21 -3.19 0.01
C ASP A 254 22.87 -3.74 0.51
N ALA A 255 22.88 -4.98 0.97
CA ALA A 255 21.68 -5.67 1.45
C ALA A 255 21.43 -5.51 2.96
N ILE A 256 22.14 -4.65 3.67
CA ILE A 256 22.06 -4.51 5.14
C ILE A 256 20.63 -4.18 5.58
N ALA A 257 19.96 -3.32 4.82
CA ALA A 257 18.56 -2.93 5.10
C ALA A 257 17.53 -3.99 4.71
N CYS A 258 17.91 -5.04 3.97
CA CYS A 258 16.99 -6.05 3.48
C CYS A 258 16.73 -7.14 4.54
N THR A 259 15.54 -7.75 4.46
CA THR A 259 15.21 -8.92 5.27
C THR A 259 16.07 -10.13 4.85
N PRO A 260 16.40 -11.05 5.78
CA PRO A 260 17.30 -12.18 5.51
C PRO A 260 16.81 -13.06 4.35
N GLN A 261 17.75 -13.51 3.54
CA GLN A 261 17.55 -14.31 2.33
C GLN A 261 18.19 -15.69 2.46
N LEU A 262 18.54 -16.33 1.35
CA LEU A 262 19.27 -17.61 1.25
C LEU A 262 18.52 -18.80 1.89
N GLY A 263 17.18 -18.80 1.84
CA GLY A 263 16.36 -19.87 2.39
C GLY A 263 16.41 -20.01 3.91
N ARG A 264 16.85 -18.98 4.64
CA ARG A 264 16.88 -19.00 6.11
C ARG A 264 15.47 -18.77 6.67
N PRO A 265 14.85 -19.79 7.33
CA PRO A 265 13.53 -19.61 7.95
C PRO A 265 13.55 -18.53 9.02
N GLY A 266 12.41 -17.87 9.20
CA GLY A 266 12.20 -16.88 10.23
C GLY A 266 10.73 -16.52 10.35
N LEU A 267 10.39 -15.65 11.32
CA LEU A 267 9.03 -15.20 11.52
C LEU A 267 8.48 -14.55 10.26
N TRP A 268 7.19 -14.74 10.00
CA TRP A 268 6.47 -14.10 8.88
C TRP A 268 6.75 -12.59 8.78
N SER A 269 6.78 -11.91 9.90
CA SER A 269 7.02 -10.48 10.02
C SER A 269 8.44 -10.03 9.66
N ASP A 270 9.42 -10.95 9.77
CA ASP A 270 10.84 -10.69 9.45
C ASP A 270 11.22 -11.13 8.04
N ARG A 271 10.26 -11.67 7.28
CA ARG A 271 10.50 -12.21 5.93
C ARG A 271 9.57 -11.62 4.88
N LEU A 272 8.28 -11.36 5.20
CA LEU A 272 7.33 -10.80 4.24
C LEU A 272 7.69 -9.38 3.79
N PRO A 273 8.10 -8.43 4.67
CA PRO A 273 8.64 -7.16 4.20
C PRO A 273 9.95 -7.35 3.41
N HIS A 274 10.25 -6.44 2.50
CA HIS A 274 11.55 -6.43 1.82
C HIS A 274 12.64 -5.84 2.70
N PHE A 275 12.25 -4.90 3.57
CA PHE A 275 13.17 -4.14 4.39
C PHE A 275 12.91 -4.37 5.88
N ARG A 276 14.00 -4.36 6.63
CA ARG A 276 13.99 -4.59 8.07
C ARG A 276 13.36 -3.42 8.81
N MET A 277 12.75 -3.71 9.97
CA MET A 277 12.13 -2.70 10.82
C MET A 277 13.13 -1.68 11.39
N ASP A 278 14.37 -2.10 11.61
CA ASP A 278 15.45 -1.28 12.16
C ASP A 278 16.23 -0.48 11.08
N SER A 279 15.72 -0.48 9.83
CA SER A 279 16.37 0.16 8.69
C SER A 279 15.41 1.07 7.93
N ILE A 280 15.92 2.18 7.42
CA ILE A 280 15.18 3.09 6.54
C ILE A 280 15.67 2.87 5.10
N PRO A 281 14.90 2.18 4.24
CA PRO A 281 15.30 1.96 2.87
C PRO A 281 15.36 3.29 2.11
N SER A 282 16.25 3.38 1.13
CA SER A 282 16.51 4.57 0.28
C SER A 282 16.71 5.90 1.02
N SER A 283 16.69 5.89 2.35
CA SER A 283 16.78 7.09 3.20
C SER A 283 15.75 8.18 2.85
N GLY A 284 14.57 7.78 2.29
CA GLY A 284 13.54 8.71 1.82
C GLY A 284 13.91 9.51 0.56
N GLN A 285 15.00 9.19 -0.12
CA GLN A 285 15.44 9.91 -1.33
C GLN A 285 14.80 9.35 -2.60
N GLU A 286 13.45 9.31 -2.63
CA GLU A 286 12.69 8.69 -3.72
C GLU A 286 11.35 9.37 -3.97
N ILE A 287 10.79 9.11 -5.15
CA ILE A 287 9.40 9.33 -5.53
C ILE A 287 8.85 7.97 -5.97
N GLN A 288 7.55 7.72 -5.77
CA GLN A 288 6.95 6.46 -6.19
C GLN A 288 5.69 6.67 -7.03
N SER A 289 5.54 5.84 -8.07
CA SER A 289 4.29 5.62 -8.79
C SER A 289 4.01 4.13 -8.92
N GLU A 290 2.75 3.73 -9.03
CA GLU A 290 2.37 2.32 -9.16
C GLU A 290 1.01 2.20 -9.83
N TYR A 291 0.86 1.18 -10.67
CA TYR A 291 -0.35 0.93 -11.46
C TYR A 291 -0.74 -0.54 -11.35
N LEU A 292 -2.01 -0.80 -11.08
CA LEU A 292 -2.56 -2.14 -11.00
C LEU A 292 -3.38 -2.43 -12.24
N ILE A 293 -2.96 -3.47 -12.96
CA ILE A 293 -3.50 -3.89 -14.25
C ILE A 293 -4.14 -5.28 -14.09
N ALA A 294 -5.31 -5.50 -14.68
CA ALA A 294 -5.91 -6.83 -14.66
C ALA A 294 -4.94 -7.86 -15.21
N ARG A 295 -4.80 -9.02 -14.53
CA ARG A 295 -3.82 -10.07 -14.86
C ARG A 295 -3.83 -10.46 -16.35
N ARG A 296 -5.00 -10.51 -16.98
CA ARG A 296 -5.14 -10.84 -18.40
C ARG A 296 -4.41 -9.92 -19.37
N TYR A 297 -4.06 -8.70 -18.94
CA TYR A 297 -3.34 -7.70 -19.74
C TYR A 297 -1.89 -7.48 -19.28
N ALA A 298 -1.41 -8.28 -18.32
CA ALA A 298 -0.13 -8.00 -17.67
C ALA A 298 1.05 -8.01 -18.64
N LEU A 299 1.12 -8.99 -19.53
CA LEU A 299 2.26 -9.12 -20.46
C LEU A 299 2.29 -7.96 -21.46
N GLU A 300 1.14 -7.64 -22.06
CA GLU A 300 1.04 -6.53 -23.00
C GLU A 300 1.34 -5.18 -22.32
N ALA A 301 0.85 -5.01 -21.07
CA ALA A 301 1.14 -3.79 -20.31
C ALA A 301 2.63 -3.68 -19.94
N MET A 302 3.26 -4.78 -19.56
CA MET A 302 4.69 -4.83 -19.26
C MET A 302 5.53 -4.52 -20.50
N GLU A 303 5.15 -5.04 -21.67
CA GLU A 303 5.83 -4.71 -22.93
C GLU A 303 5.65 -3.24 -23.33
N ALA A 304 4.46 -2.66 -23.10
CA ALA A 304 4.22 -1.24 -23.35
C ALA A 304 5.10 -0.34 -22.45
N VAL A 305 5.29 -0.71 -21.19
CA VAL A 305 6.22 -0.01 -20.29
C VAL A 305 7.66 -0.23 -20.70
N ARG A 306 8.04 -1.47 -21.07
CA ARG A 306 9.39 -1.81 -21.50
C ARG A 306 9.80 -1.04 -22.75
N ALA A 307 8.87 -0.72 -23.64
CA ALA A 307 9.13 0.12 -24.82
C ALA A 307 9.62 1.54 -24.44
N LEU A 308 9.42 1.97 -23.19
CA LEU A 308 9.90 3.24 -22.63
C LEU A 308 11.20 3.07 -21.80
N ALA A 309 11.86 1.92 -21.88
CA ALA A 309 12.99 1.60 -20.98
C ALA A 309 14.14 2.61 -21.07
N ASP A 310 14.46 3.10 -22.26
CA ASP A 310 15.56 4.05 -22.47
C ASP A 310 15.32 5.40 -21.79
N GLU A 311 14.04 5.83 -21.69
CA GLU A 311 13.62 7.04 -21.01
C GLU A 311 13.42 6.83 -19.49
N ILE A 312 13.03 5.62 -19.08
CA ILE A 312 12.79 5.24 -17.69
C ILE A 312 14.11 5.07 -16.92
N GLN A 313 15.07 4.32 -17.47
CA GLN A 313 16.29 3.90 -16.78
C GLN A 313 17.13 5.05 -16.19
N PRO A 314 17.29 6.21 -16.84
CA PRO A 314 18.10 7.30 -16.30
C PRO A 314 17.61 7.84 -14.97
N ILE A 315 16.29 7.84 -14.73
CA ILE A 315 15.64 8.39 -13.53
C ILE A 315 15.10 7.31 -12.59
N LEU A 316 15.20 6.03 -12.97
CA LEU A 316 14.73 4.90 -12.18
C LEU A 316 15.78 4.46 -11.15
N GLN A 317 15.34 4.15 -9.92
CA GLN A 317 16.13 3.34 -8.99
C GLN A 317 15.84 1.85 -9.23
N MET A 318 14.55 1.47 -9.18
CA MET A 318 14.08 0.11 -9.50
C MET A 318 12.59 0.10 -9.78
N SER A 319 12.12 -0.91 -10.51
CA SER A 319 10.71 -1.28 -10.62
C SER A 319 10.46 -2.62 -9.96
N GLU A 320 9.24 -2.81 -9.45
CA GLU A 320 8.80 -4.06 -8.83
C GLU A 320 7.47 -4.51 -9.48
N ILE A 321 7.41 -5.77 -9.89
CA ILE A 321 6.21 -6.39 -10.46
C ILE A 321 5.70 -7.42 -9.46
N ARG A 322 4.41 -7.30 -9.08
CA ARG A 322 3.77 -8.16 -8.06
C ARG A 322 2.40 -8.61 -8.50
N ARG A 323 1.99 -9.80 -8.04
CA ARG A 323 0.60 -10.26 -8.14
C ARG A 323 -0.16 -9.88 -6.87
N VAL A 324 -1.44 -9.49 -7.04
CA VAL A 324 -2.37 -9.22 -5.95
C VAL A 324 -3.73 -9.83 -6.32
N ALA A 325 -4.32 -10.60 -5.41
CA ALA A 325 -5.62 -11.22 -5.63
C ALA A 325 -6.76 -10.19 -5.67
N ALA A 326 -7.84 -10.55 -6.36
CA ALA A 326 -9.07 -9.79 -6.41
C ALA A 326 -9.71 -9.62 -5.02
N ASP A 327 -10.45 -8.52 -4.86
CA ASP A 327 -11.25 -8.25 -3.66
C ASP A 327 -12.62 -7.65 -4.01
N ARG A 328 -13.41 -7.28 -3.00
CA ARG A 328 -14.75 -6.69 -3.15
C ARG A 328 -14.83 -5.23 -2.67
N LEU A 329 -13.72 -4.64 -2.24
CA LEU A 329 -13.68 -3.30 -1.67
C LEU A 329 -13.81 -2.24 -2.77
N TRP A 330 -14.82 -1.39 -2.70
CA TRP A 330 -15.26 -0.54 -3.83
C TRP A 330 -14.17 0.33 -4.46
N MET A 331 -13.31 0.93 -3.65
CA MET A 331 -12.22 1.80 -4.12
C MET A 331 -10.85 1.07 -4.11
N SER A 332 -10.83 -0.25 -3.98
CA SER A 332 -9.63 -1.03 -4.16
C SER A 332 -9.22 -1.07 -5.63
N MET A 333 -7.92 -0.95 -5.90
CA MET A 333 -7.38 -1.13 -7.24
C MET A 333 -7.58 -2.57 -7.75
N ASN A 334 -7.84 -3.53 -6.84
CA ASN A 334 -8.07 -4.96 -7.14
C ASN A 334 -9.55 -5.33 -7.14
N TYR A 335 -10.46 -4.34 -7.11
CA TYR A 335 -11.90 -4.63 -7.08
C TYR A 335 -12.30 -5.52 -8.26
N GLU A 336 -12.79 -6.74 -7.95
CA GLU A 336 -13.25 -7.78 -8.90
C GLU A 336 -12.23 -8.15 -9.99
N GLN A 337 -10.92 -7.97 -9.72
CA GLN A 337 -9.88 -8.39 -10.67
C GLN A 337 -8.60 -8.82 -9.97
N ASP A 338 -8.10 -10.00 -10.31
CA ASP A 338 -6.70 -10.34 -10.05
C ASP A 338 -5.81 -9.38 -10.82
N SER A 339 -4.86 -8.79 -10.13
CA SER A 339 -4.06 -7.72 -10.69
C SER A 339 -2.57 -8.04 -10.70
N VAL A 340 -1.88 -7.38 -11.61
CA VAL A 340 -0.43 -7.20 -11.59
C VAL A 340 -0.15 -5.73 -11.26
N ALA A 341 0.57 -5.50 -10.19
CA ALA A 341 1.08 -4.20 -9.82
C ALA A 341 2.42 -3.96 -10.49
N ILE A 342 2.56 -2.85 -11.20
CA ILE A 342 3.82 -2.34 -11.77
C ILE A 342 4.19 -1.10 -10.96
N HIS A 343 5.17 -1.28 -10.08
CA HIS A 343 5.67 -0.24 -9.19
C HIS A 343 6.98 0.34 -9.69
N PHE A 344 7.15 1.65 -9.48
CA PHE A 344 8.37 2.39 -9.81
C PHE A 344 8.86 3.14 -8.58
N THR A 345 10.11 2.94 -8.22
CA THR A 345 10.88 3.77 -7.29
C THR A 345 11.82 4.65 -8.10
N TRP A 346 11.51 5.94 -8.15
CA TRP A 346 12.23 6.94 -8.92
C TRP A 346 13.31 7.63 -8.10
N LYS A 347 14.33 8.14 -8.77
CA LYS A 347 15.23 9.14 -8.18
C LYS A 347 14.44 10.41 -7.83
N ARG A 348 14.97 11.21 -6.92
CA ARG A 348 14.33 12.46 -6.49
C ARG A 348 14.48 13.57 -7.54
N GLU A 349 13.87 13.38 -8.70
CA GLU A 349 13.85 14.27 -9.85
C GLU A 349 12.39 14.60 -10.23
N PRO A 350 11.70 15.47 -9.45
CA PRO A 350 10.24 15.63 -9.56
C PRO A 350 9.74 15.96 -10.96
N GLU A 351 10.40 16.88 -11.67
CA GLU A 351 9.98 17.31 -13.01
C GLU A 351 10.13 16.19 -14.06
N ALA A 352 11.25 15.44 -14.01
CA ALA A 352 11.47 14.32 -14.90
C ALA A 352 10.48 13.18 -14.61
N VAL A 353 10.25 12.88 -13.32
CA VAL A 353 9.30 11.86 -12.89
C VAL A 353 7.88 12.22 -13.32
N GLN A 354 7.43 13.47 -13.15
CA GLN A 354 6.09 13.88 -13.58
C GLN A 354 5.88 13.66 -15.08
N LYS A 355 6.86 14.02 -15.91
CA LYS A 355 6.79 13.78 -17.38
C LYS A 355 6.73 12.31 -17.71
N MET A 356 7.53 11.49 -17.02
CA MET A 356 7.57 10.04 -17.24
C MET A 356 6.28 9.36 -16.79
N VAL A 357 5.71 9.77 -15.66
CA VAL A 357 4.42 9.27 -15.16
C VAL A 357 3.32 9.46 -16.21
N VAL A 358 3.24 10.63 -16.87
CA VAL A 358 2.28 10.87 -17.95
C VAL A 358 2.50 9.93 -19.14
N GLN A 359 3.77 9.67 -19.53
CA GLN A 359 4.08 8.74 -20.63
C GLN A 359 3.67 7.31 -20.27
N ILE A 360 3.96 6.86 -19.04
CA ILE A 360 3.57 5.53 -18.56
C ILE A 360 2.05 5.40 -18.51
N GLU A 361 1.33 6.39 -17.99
CA GLU A 361 -0.14 6.38 -17.95
C GLU A 361 -0.75 6.30 -19.35
N ASN A 362 -0.19 7.05 -20.31
CA ASN A 362 -0.61 6.97 -21.71
C ASN A 362 -0.37 5.57 -22.30
N ALA A 363 0.79 4.95 -22.04
CA ALA A 363 1.10 3.60 -22.48
C ALA A 363 0.18 2.54 -21.83
N LEU A 364 -0.24 2.77 -20.57
CA LEU A 364 -1.09 1.86 -19.80
C LEU A 364 -2.60 2.09 -20.00
N THR A 365 -3.01 3.18 -20.66
CA THR A 365 -4.43 3.51 -20.90
C THR A 365 -5.21 2.37 -21.56
N PRO A 366 -4.69 1.64 -22.59
CA PRO A 366 -5.42 0.54 -23.22
C PRO A 366 -5.76 -0.61 -22.25
N PHE A 367 -4.97 -0.76 -21.19
CA PHE A 367 -5.07 -1.85 -20.22
C PHE A 367 -5.90 -1.48 -18.98
N LYS A 368 -6.50 -0.28 -18.95
CA LYS A 368 -7.33 0.22 -17.84
C LYS A 368 -6.61 0.17 -16.50
N ALA A 369 -5.35 0.58 -16.47
CA ALA A 369 -4.53 0.61 -15.27
C ALA A 369 -5.12 1.52 -14.20
N ARG A 370 -5.19 1.03 -12.97
CA ARG A 370 -5.67 1.77 -11.79
C ARG A 370 -4.45 2.27 -11.00
N PRO A 371 -4.27 3.59 -10.83
CA PRO A 371 -3.14 4.11 -10.06
C PRO A 371 -3.31 3.82 -8.56
N HIS A 372 -2.19 3.62 -7.86
CA HIS A 372 -2.19 3.47 -6.40
C HIS A 372 -2.45 4.81 -5.71
N TRP A 373 -3.46 4.88 -4.85
CA TRP A 373 -3.97 6.10 -4.23
C TRP A 373 -2.94 6.94 -3.48
N GLY A 374 -1.99 6.32 -2.81
CA GLY A 374 -0.95 6.99 -2.02
C GLY A 374 0.30 7.40 -2.82
N LYS A 375 0.34 7.18 -4.14
CA LYS A 375 1.52 7.42 -4.98
C LYS A 375 1.27 8.52 -6.00
N VAL A 376 2.30 8.89 -6.78
CA VAL A 376 2.17 9.93 -7.80
C VAL A 376 1.45 9.37 -9.02
N PHE A 377 0.44 10.10 -9.50
CA PHE A 377 -0.25 9.84 -10.75
C PHE A 377 -0.88 11.14 -11.28
N HIS A 378 -1.29 11.14 -12.56
CA HIS A 378 -1.94 12.25 -13.25
C HIS A 378 -3.33 11.92 -13.78
N THR A 379 -3.75 10.66 -13.69
CA THR A 379 -5.07 10.19 -14.15
C THR A 379 -6.19 11.09 -13.62
N ASP A 380 -6.98 11.67 -14.51
CA ASP A 380 -8.05 12.60 -14.17
C ASP A 380 -9.28 11.91 -13.56
N VAL A 381 -10.15 12.71 -12.94
CA VAL A 381 -11.34 12.22 -12.23
C VAL A 381 -12.32 11.48 -13.14
N ALA A 382 -12.46 11.86 -14.42
CA ALA A 382 -13.39 11.20 -15.34
C ALA A 382 -12.87 9.79 -15.70
N THR A 383 -11.57 9.67 -15.91
CA THR A 383 -10.90 8.39 -16.11
C THR A 383 -10.98 7.52 -14.85
N ILE A 384 -10.71 8.07 -13.67
CA ILE A 384 -10.89 7.36 -12.38
C ILE A 384 -12.32 6.84 -12.25
N ALA A 385 -13.33 7.68 -12.50
CA ALA A 385 -14.73 7.27 -12.43
C ALA A 385 -15.07 6.11 -13.38
N ALA A 386 -14.45 6.08 -14.56
CA ALA A 386 -14.65 5.00 -15.53
C ALA A 386 -13.91 3.71 -15.15
N LEU A 387 -12.81 3.80 -14.41
CA LEU A 387 -12.00 2.64 -13.98
C LEU A 387 -12.61 1.88 -12.80
N TYR A 388 -13.37 2.55 -11.94
CA TYR A 388 -13.93 1.96 -10.71
C TYR A 388 -15.45 1.77 -10.82
N THR A 389 -15.89 0.55 -11.01
CA THR A 389 -17.31 0.18 -11.19
C THR A 389 -18.21 0.71 -10.06
N ARG A 390 -17.70 0.78 -8.83
CA ARG A 390 -18.44 1.24 -7.65
C ARG A 390 -18.17 2.72 -7.30
N HIS A 391 -17.52 3.49 -8.20
CA HIS A 391 -17.20 4.89 -7.96
C HIS A 391 -18.44 5.75 -7.62
N ALA A 392 -19.52 5.64 -8.41
CA ALA A 392 -20.76 6.39 -8.17
C ALA A 392 -21.40 6.01 -6.82
N ASP A 393 -21.31 4.74 -6.41
CA ASP A 393 -21.78 4.28 -5.10
C ASP A 393 -20.95 4.90 -3.98
N PHE A 394 -19.62 4.93 -4.14
CA PHE A 394 -18.72 5.56 -3.19
C PHE A 394 -18.98 7.07 -3.05
N VAL A 395 -19.18 7.79 -4.15
CA VAL A 395 -19.52 9.23 -4.11
C VAL A 395 -20.83 9.46 -3.35
N ARG A 396 -21.86 8.62 -3.57
CA ARG A 396 -23.11 8.69 -2.80
C ARG A 396 -22.89 8.38 -1.31
N LEU A 397 -22.05 7.40 -1.00
CA LEU A 397 -21.69 7.05 0.37
C LEU A 397 -21.01 8.23 1.08
N VAL A 398 -20.04 8.89 0.41
CA VAL A 398 -19.39 10.11 0.92
C VAL A 398 -20.43 11.21 1.20
N GLY A 399 -21.39 11.43 0.27
CA GLY A 399 -22.46 12.43 0.44
C GLY A 399 -23.34 12.16 1.66
N ARG A 400 -23.58 10.88 1.97
CA ARG A 400 -24.42 10.46 3.10
C ARG A 400 -23.69 10.52 4.45
N LEU A 401 -22.41 10.11 4.51
CA LEU A 401 -21.65 10.04 5.75
C LEU A 401 -20.96 11.36 6.11
N ASP A 402 -20.66 12.18 5.10
CA ASP A 402 -20.12 13.53 5.26
C ASP A 402 -20.99 14.59 4.60
N PRO A 403 -22.24 14.82 5.08
CA PRO A 403 -23.14 15.83 4.50
C PRO A 403 -22.58 17.25 4.63
N ARG A 404 -21.70 17.52 5.59
CA ARG A 404 -21.06 18.81 5.82
C ARG A 404 -19.87 19.07 4.89
N GLY A 405 -19.30 18.02 4.26
CA GLY A 405 -18.08 18.10 3.45
C GLY A 405 -16.82 18.32 4.27
N ALA A 406 -16.84 17.98 5.57
CA ALA A 406 -15.72 18.20 6.49
C ALA A 406 -14.45 17.43 6.12
N PHE A 407 -14.59 16.27 5.47
CA PHE A 407 -13.48 15.41 5.07
C PHE A 407 -13.08 15.54 3.59
N ARG A 408 -13.74 16.44 2.82
CA ARG A 408 -13.51 16.61 1.38
C ARG A 408 -12.38 17.59 1.12
N ASN A 409 -11.15 17.11 1.20
CA ASN A 409 -9.97 17.90 0.87
C ASN A 409 -9.85 18.15 -0.65
N LEU A 410 -8.88 18.99 -1.06
CA LEU A 410 -8.65 19.32 -2.46
C LEU A 410 -8.32 18.09 -3.31
N TRP A 411 -7.52 17.15 -2.78
CA TRP A 411 -7.14 15.94 -3.50
C TRP A 411 -8.37 15.06 -3.84
N LEU A 412 -9.25 14.82 -2.87
CA LEU A 412 -10.49 14.07 -3.09
C LEU A 412 -11.39 14.75 -4.12
N ARG A 413 -11.53 16.08 -4.07
CA ARG A 413 -12.29 16.84 -5.06
C ARG A 413 -11.70 16.71 -6.46
N THR A 414 -10.37 16.79 -6.56
CA THR A 414 -9.66 16.73 -7.85
C THR A 414 -9.72 15.35 -8.50
N TYR A 415 -9.53 14.29 -7.72
CA TYR A 415 -9.30 12.95 -8.28
C TYR A 415 -10.46 11.96 -8.09
N VAL A 416 -11.37 12.22 -7.14
CA VAL A 416 -12.42 11.25 -6.80
C VAL A 416 -13.83 11.84 -6.93
N LEU A 417 -14.08 13.02 -6.38
CA LEU A 417 -15.46 13.55 -6.27
C LEU A 417 -15.88 14.40 -7.47
N GLY A 418 -14.94 15.02 -8.17
CA GLY A 418 -15.21 15.81 -9.38
C GLY A 418 -15.90 17.15 -9.12
N SER A 419 -15.81 17.71 -7.91
CA SER A 419 -16.51 18.96 -7.55
C SER A 419 -15.69 19.82 -6.59
#